data_6072e544ab79346c9250aa4a75ccb509
#
_entry.id   6072e544ab79346c9250aa4a75ccb509
#
_cell.length_a   1.000
_cell.length_b   1.000
_cell.length_c   1.000
_cell.angle_alpha   90.00
_cell.angle_beta   90.00
_cell.angle_gamma   90.00
#
_symmetry.space_group_name_H-M   'P 1'
#
loop_
_entity.id
_entity.type
_entity.pdbx_description
1 polymer ?
#
loop_
_entity_poly.entity_id
_entity_poly.type
_entity_poly.pdbx_seq_one_letter_code
_entity_poly.pdbx_strand_id
1 'polypeptide(L)'
;EIEYLSDCNSKDEFIKKLKSKRAIDKIRGYTSAGIHRDDFKIYIDKKEVDIYGSQGQNRTAVLSLKLSEIEIIKDDIGEYPILLLDDFMSELDEKRIKNFLTNIKNIQVIITCTKNIEIENSTSYHIQNGNIIAWQSNFFPIKWVYWKDA
;
A
#
# COMPACT_ATOMS: atom_id res chain seq x y z
N GLU A 1 3.49 -8.83 -14.43
CA GLU A 1 4.93 -8.58 -14.65
C GLU A 1 5.30 -7.19 -14.15
N ILE A 2 6.48 -7.05 -13.57
CA ILE A 2 7.01 -5.77 -13.09
C ILE A 2 8.34 -5.52 -13.78
N GLU A 3 8.50 -4.31 -14.31
CA GLU A 3 9.75 -3.82 -14.89
C GLU A 3 10.30 -2.69 -14.02
N TYR A 4 11.53 -2.85 -13.55
CA TYR A 4 12.21 -1.81 -12.79
C TYR A 4 12.94 -0.84 -13.72
N LEU A 5 12.73 0.46 -13.49
CA LEU A 5 13.30 1.54 -14.28
C LEU A 5 14.32 2.31 -13.44
N SER A 6 15.58 2.00 -13.62
CA SER A 6 16.66 2.70 -12.92
C SER A 6 16.95 4.07 -13.54
N ASP A 7 17.10 5.09 -12.71
CA ASP A 7 17.53 6.44 -13.14
C ASP A 7 18.99 6.43 -13.64
N CYS A 8 19.82 5.48 -13.16
CA CYS A 8 21.21 5.32 -13.54
C CYS A 8 21.60 3.84 -13.56
N ASN A 9 22.14 3.36 -14.67
CA ASN A 9 22.49 1.96 -14.86
C ASN A 9 23.92 1.61 -14.38
N SER A 10 24.72 2.62 -14.00
CA SER A 10 26.08 2.40 -13.46
C SER A 10 26.48 3.50 -12.47
N LYS A 11 27.48 3.18 -11.63
CA LYS A 11 28.09 4.15 -10.71
C LYS A 11 28.65 5.37 -11.43
N ASP A 12 29.30 5.18 -12.58
CA ASP A 12 29.92 6.26 -13.34
C ASP A 12 28.86 7.19 -13.95
N GLU A 13 27.77 6.63 -14.46
CA GLU A 13 26.62 7.40 -14.94
C GLU A 13 25.98 8.21 -13.82
N PHE A 14 25.79 7.61 -12.65
CA PHE A 14 25.27 8.29 -11.48
C PHE A 14 26.15 9.46 -11.05
N ILE A 15 27.47 9.27 -10.95
CA ILE A 15 28.40 10.35 -10.60
C ILE A 15 28.39 11.47 -11.65
N LYS A 16 28.36 11.13 -12.95
CA LYS A 16 28.29 12.10 -14.04
C LYS A 16 26.99 12.93 -13.95
N LYS A 17 25.87 12.27 -13.69
CA LYS A 17 24.54 12.90 -13.56
C LYS A 17 24.47 13.83 -12.34
N LEU A 18 25.00 13.41 -11.18
CA LEU A 18 25.12 14.26 -9.98
C LEU A 18 25.97 15.51 -10.25
N LYS A 19 27.13 15.35 -10.90
CA LYS A 19 28.00 16.49 -11.22
C LYS A 19 27.32 17.49 -12.16
N SER A 20 26.65 17.01 -13.21
CA SER A 20 25.96 17.86 -14.20
C SER A 20 24.78 18.64 -13.60
N LYS A 21 24.06 18.04 -12.63
CA LYS A 21 22.88 18.65 -12.00
C LYS A 21 23.19 19.46 -10.74
N ARG A 22 24.43 19.46 -10.25
CA ARG A 22 24.83 20.05 -8.97
C ARG A 22 24.40 21.52 -8.79
N ALA A 23 24.48 22.33 -9.82
CA ALA A 23 24.11 23.77 -9.74
C ALA A 23 22.60 23.93 -9.48
N ILE A 24 21.78 23.18 -10.19
CA ILE A 24 20.32 23.20 -10.06
C ILE A 24 19.90 22.59 -8.73
N ASP A 25 20.53 21.50 -8.31
CA ASP A 25 20.23 20.80 -7.07
C ASP A 25 20.51 21.67 -5.85
N LYS A 26 21.58 22.47 -5.89
CA LYS A 26 21.86 23.47 -4.84
C LYS A 26 20.76 24.52 -4.71
N ILE A 27 20.20 24.98 -5.81
CA ILE A 27 19.09 25.96 -5.82
C ILE A 27 17.82 25.32 -5.29
N ARG A 28 17.56 24.07 -5.63
CA ARG A 28 16.35 23.33 -5.23
C ARG A 28 16.40 22.77 -3.81
N GLY A 29 17.60 22.61 -3.25
CA GLY A 29 17.80 22.04 -1.89
C GLY A 29 17.71 20.51 -1.83
N TYR A 30 17.61 19.81 -2.98
CA TYR A 30 17.58 18.35 -3.05
C TYR A 30 18.27 17.84 -4.31
N THR A 31 18.71 16.57 -4.28
CA THR A 31 19.32 15.90 -5.45
C THR A 31 18.26 15.42 -6.44
N SER A 32 18.50 15.62 -7.73
CA SER A 32 17.62 15.20 -8.83
C SER A 32 18.13 13.97 -9.58
N ALA A 33 19.09 13.25 -9.01
CA ALA A 33 19.59 11.97 -9.52
C ALA A 33 19.76 10.98 -8.35
N GLY A 34 19.50 9.69 -8.59
CA GLY A 34 19.66 8.63 -7.60
C GLY A 34 18.43 7.72 -7.49
N ILE A 35 18.50 6.72 -6.60
CA ILE A 35 17.49 5.69 -6.41
C ILE A 35 16.09 6.22 -6.11
N HIS A 36 15.97 7.41 -5.51
CA HIS A 36 14.68 8.08 -5.28
C HIS A 36 14.02 8.59 -6.58
N ARG A 37 14.69 8.44 -7.73
CA ARG A 37 14.19 8.70 -9.09
C ARG A 37 13.90 7.43 -9.86
N ASP A 38 14.27 6.30 -9.29
CA ASP A 38 13.92 5.02 -9.89
C ASP A 38 12.40 4.85 -9.87
N ASP A 39 11.90 4.13 -10.83
CA ASP A 39 10.48 3.88 -11.01
C ASP A 39 10.26 2.41 -11.37
N PHE A 40 9.03 1.98 -11.46
CA PHE A 40 8.68 0.67 -11.96
C PHE A 40 7.38 0.72 -12.76
N LYS A 41 7.29 -0.17 -13.72
CA LYS A 41 6.09 -0.36 -14.52
C LYS A 41 5.45 -1.69 -14.20
N ILE A 42 4.12 -1.70 -14.14
CA ILE A 42 3.33 -2.91 -13.93
C ILE A 42 2.63 -3.25 -15.23
N TYR A 43 2.70 -4.52 -15.62
CA TYR A 43 2.03 -5.02 -16.80
C TYR A 43 1.01 -6.10 -16.42
N ILE A 44 -0.19 -6.01 -16.98
CA ILE A 44 -1.23 -7.05 -16.96
C ILE A 44 -1.49 -7.42 -18.43
N ASP A 45 -1.36 -8.69 -18.75
CA ASP A 45 -1.52 -9.20 -20.13
C ASP A 45 -0.68 -8.43 -21.15
N LYS A 46 0.58 -8.11 -20.79
CA LYS A 46 1.54 -7.34 -21.60
C LYS A 46 1.15 -5.89 -21.87
N LYS A 47 0.15 -5.37 -21.19
CA LYS A 47 -0.26 -3.96 -21.26
C LYS A 47 0.13 -3.24 -19.99
N GLU A 48 0.76 -2.07 -20.15
CA GLU A 48 1.12 -1.20 -19.04
C GLU A 48 -0.14 -0.71 -18.30
N VAL A 49 -0.20 -0.96 -17.00
CA VAL A 49 -1.41 -0.77 -16.20
C VAL A 49 -1.76 0.71 -16.05
N ASP A 50 -0.77 1.60 -15.92
CA ASP A 50 -1.00 3.03 -15.78
C ASP A 50 -1.61 3.67 -17.03
N ILE A 51 -1.33 3.10 -18.22
CA ILE A 51 -1.79 3.64 -19.50
C ILE A 51 -3.09 2.98 -19.95
N TYR A 52 -3.17 1.66 -19.82
CA TYR A 52 -4.24 0.85 -20.41
C TYR A 52 -5.14 0.20 -19.38
N GLY A 53 -4.78 0.26 -18.10
CA GLY A 53 -5.53 -0.37 -17.03
C GLY A 53 -6.81 0.39 -16.69
N SER A 54 -7.87 -0.33 -16.36
CA SER A 54 -9.02 0.27 -15.69
C SER A 54 -8.64 0.70 -14.26
N GLN A 55 -9.39 1.64 -13.69
CA GLN A 55 -9.17 2.05 -12.28
C GLN A 55 -9.12 0.85 -11.33
N GLY A 56 -9.99 -0.16 -11.56
CA GLY A 56 -10.01 -1.36 -10.74
C GLY A 56 -8.76 -2.24 -10.92
N GLN A 57 -8.17 -2.28 -12.12
CA GLN A 57 -6.91 -2.98 -12.38
C GLN A 57 -5.74 -2.27 -11.71
N ASN A 58 -5.66 -0.94 -11.81
CA ASN A 58 -4.63 -0.13 -11.16
C ASN A 58 -4.66 -0.34 -9.64
N ARG A 59 -5.83 -0.23 -9.01
CA ARG A 59 -6.01 -0.48 -7.57
C ARG A 59 -5.60 -1.89 -7.16
N THR A 60 -6.02 -2.90 -7.95
CA THR A 60 -5.66 -4.29 -7.67
C THR A 60 -4.15 -4.51 -7.79
N ALA A 61 -3.49 -3.90 -8.77
CA ALA A 61 -2.05 -3.97 -8.93
C ALA A 61 -1.30 -3.37 -7.73
N VAL A 62 -1.69 -2.17 -7.28
CA VAL A 62 -1.12 -1.52 -6.09
C VAL A 62 -1.32 -2.38 -4.84
N LEU A 63 -2.51 -2.94 -4.63
CA LEU A 63 -2.77 -3.83 -3.50
C LEU A 63 -1.93 -5.10 -3.54
N SER A 64 -1.76 -5.69 -4.72
CA SER A 64 -0.92 -6.88 -4.89
C SER A 64 0.54 -6.58 -4.53
N LEU A 65 1.06 -5.41 -4.91
CA LEU A 65 2.39 -4.95 -4.50
C LEU A 65 2.51 -4.80 -3.00
N LYS A 66 1.51 -4.16 -2.35
CA LYS A 66 1.50 -4.00 -0.90
C LYS A 66 1.45 -5.33 -0.15
N LEU A 67 0.71 -6.31 -0.65
CA LEU A 67 0.72 -7.67 -0.10
C LEU A 67 2.09 -8.34 -0.27
N SER A 68 2.74 -8.17 -1.42
CA SER A 68 4.08 -8.72 -1.65
C SER A 68 5.13 -8.07 -0.75
N GLU A 69 5.00 -6.76 -0.47
CA GLU A 69 5.87 -6.03 0.47
C GLU A 69 5.79 -6.62 1.89
N ILE A 70 4.60 -7.05 2.34
CA ILE A 70 4.41 -7.70 3.63
C ILE A 70 5.21 -9.00 3.74
N GLU A 71 5.19 -9.82 2.70
CA GLU A 71 5.96 -11.07 2.68
C GLU A 71 7.48 -10.81 2.66
N ILE A 72 7.93 -9.79 1.93
CA ILE A 72 9.33 -9.38 1.92
C ILE A 72 9.78 -8.94 3.33
N ILE A 73 8.97 -8.11 4.00
CA ILE A 73 9.25 -7.64 5.36
C ILE A 73 9.33 -8.83 6.33
N LYS A 74 8.39 -9.76 6.22
CA LYS A 74 8.40 -10.96 7.05
C LYS A 74 9.64 -11.81 6.83
N ASP A 75 10.07 -11.99 5.58
CA ASP A 75 11.27 -12.79 5.25
C ASP A 75 12.55 -12.12 5.75
N ASP A 76 12.59 -10.78 5.77
CA ASP A 76 13.74 -10.00 6.22
C ASP A 76 13.82 -9.88 7.76
N ILE A 77 12.68 -9.65 8.41
CA ILE A 77 12.61 -9.38 9.87
C ILE A 77 12.26 -10.65 10.67
N GLY A 78 11.63 -11.65 10.05
CA GLY A 78 11.15 -12.88 10.70
C GLY A 78 9.75 -12.77 11.32
N GLU A 79 9.12 -11.60 11.28
CA GLU A 79 7.79 -11.34 11.83
C GLU A 79 6.91 -10.58 10.84
N TYR A 80 5.61 -10.82 10.89
CA TYR A 80 4.67 -10.04 10.09
C TYR A 80 4.52 -8.61 10.63
N PRO A 81 4.50 -7.59 9.76
CA PRO A 81 4.23 -6.22 10.15
C PRO A 81 2.76 -6.03 10.53
N ILE A 82 2.47 -4.94 11.24
CA ILE A 82 1.09 -4.46 11.43
C ILE A 82 0.68 -3.69 10.17
N LEU A 83 -0.42 -4.10 9.55
CA LEU A 83 -0.94 -3.47 8.34
C LEU A 83 -1.96 -2.40 8.71
N LEU A 84 -1.71 -1.16 8.30
CA LEU A 84 -2.62 -0.04 8.46
C LEU A 84 -3.27 0.30 7.13
N LEU A 85 -4.60 0.26 7.06
CA LEU A 85 -5.39 0.53 5.86
C LEU A 85 -6.36 1.69 6.15
N ASP A 86 -6.02 2.86 5.65
CA ASP A 86 -6.83 4.06 5.82
C ASP A 86 -7.79 4.24 4.64
N ASP A 87 -9.07 4.46 4.93
CA ASP A 87 -10.19 4.60 3.98
C ASP A 87 -10.23 3.54 2.85
N PHE A 88 -9.67 2.37 3.14
CA PHE A 88 -9.42 1.31 2.18
C PHE A 88 -10.70 0.85 1.44
N MET A 89 -11.83 0.90 2.14
CA MET A 89 -13.09 0.35 1.63
C MET A 89 -13.81 1.27 0.64
N SER A 90 -13.49 2.57 0.61
CA SER A 90 -14.11 3.52 -0.30
C SER A 90 -13.72 3.27 -1.76
N GLU A 91 -12.56 2.68 -1.97
CA GLU A 91 -11.93 2.55 -3.27
C GLU A 91 -12.16 1.22 -3.97
N LEU A 92 -12.68 0.21 -3.27
CA LEU A 92 -12.84 -1.14 -3.77
C LEU A 92 -14.29 -1.61 -3.76
N ASP A 93 -14.61 -2.52 -4.67
CA ASP A 93 -15.84 -3.29 -4.62
C ASP A 93 -15.77 -4.40 -3.55
N GLU A 94 -16.93 -4.86 -3.09
CA GLU A 94 -17.04 -5.87 -2.01
C GLU A 94 -16.30 -7.17 -2.35
N LYS A 95 -16.29 -7.58 -3.61
CA LYS A 95 -15.61 -8.80 -4.04
C LYS A 95 -14.09 -8.69 -3.88
N ARG A 96 -13.51 -7.53 -4.24
CA ARG A 96 -12.08 -7.26 -4.07
C ARG A 96 -11.70 -7.14 -2.62
N ILE A 97 -12.53 -6.47 -1.82
CA ILE A 97 -12.34 -6.38 -0.37
C ILE A 97 -12.30 -7.79 0.23
N LYS A 98 -13.29 -8.62 -0.07
CA LYS A 98 -13.35 -9.99 0.44
C LYS A 98 -12.13 -10.82 0.02
N ASN A 99 -11.73 -10.74 -1.24
CA ASN A 99 -10.54 -11.43 -1.73
C ASN A 99 -9.28 -10.94 -1.05
N PHE A 100 -9.12 -9.65 -0.85
CA PHE A 100 -7.98 -9.07 -0.15
C PHE A 100 -7.90 -9.59 1.29
N LEU A 101 -8.99 -9.48 2.05
CA LEU A 101 -9.08 -9.93 3.44
C LEU A 101 -8.84 -11.44 3.59
N THR A 102 -9.26 -12.24 2.64
CA THR A 102 -9.06 -13.70 2.63
C THR A 102 -7.58 -14.08 2.44
N ASN A 103 -6.82 -13.25 1.71
CA ASN A 103 -5.40 -13.48 1.48
C ASN A 103 -4.51 -13.00 2.63
N ILE A 104 -5.01 -12.15 3.51
CA ILE A 104 -4.27 -11.69 4.69
C ILE A 104 -4.50 -12.67 5.85
N LYS A 105 -3.54 -13.57 6.06
CA LYS A 105 -3.56 -14.51 7.18
C LYS A 105 -2.43 -14.20 8.15
N ASN A 106 -2.70 -14.36 9.45
CA ASN A 106 -1.70 -14.20 10.52
C ASN A 106 -1.08 -12.80 10.65
N ILE A 107 -1.70 -11.78 10.08
CA ILE A 107 -1.27 -10.39 10.13
C ILE A 107 -2.26 -9.61 10.98
N GLN A 108 -1.77 -8.76 11.89
CA GLN A 108 -2.62 -7.78 12.56
C GLN A 108 -2.93 -6.65 11.57
N VAL A 109 -4.21 -6.36 11.40
CA VAL A 109 -4.64 -5.30 10.47
C VAL A 109 -5.53 -4.30 11.20
N ILE A 110 -5.28 -3.03 10.97
CA ILE A 110 -6.11 -1.92 11.44
C ILE A 110 -6.70 -1.24 10.21
N ILE A 111 -8.02 -1.17 10.14
CA ILE A 111 -8.73 -0.58 8.98
C ILE A 111 -9.57 0.58 9.46
N THR A 112 -9.50 1.71 8.75
CA THR A 112 -10.46 2.78 8.86
C THR A 112 -11.40 2.77 7.66
N CYS A 113 -12.69 3.01 7.86
CA CYS A 113 -13.65 3.10 6.77
C CYS A 113 -14.97 3.75 7.22
N THR A 114 -15.72 4.25 6.24
CA THR A 114 -17.02 4.90 6.46
C THR A 114 -18.21 3.97 6.31
N LYS A 115 -18.00 2.75 5.77
CA LYS A 115 -19.05 1.75 5.55
C LYS A 115 -19.03 0.70 6.65
N ASN A 116 -20.21 0.24 7.06
CA ASN A 116 -20.32 -0.89 7.97
C ASN A 116 -20.07 -2.19 7.18
N ILE A 117 -19.02 -2.92 7.53
CA ILE A 117 -18.65 -4.18 6.88
C ILE A 117 -18.44 -5.21 7.99
N GLU A 118 -19.13 -6.32 7.86
CA GLU A 118 -18.91 -7.46 8.76
C GLU A 118 -17.67 -8.24 8.30
N ILE A 119 -16.65 -8.26 9.15
CA ILE A 119 -15.43 -9.02 8.94
C ILE A 119 -15.35 -10.09 10.01
N GLU A 120 -15.24 -11.34 9.60
CA GLU A 120 -15.07 -12.45 10.53
C GLU A 120 -13.79 -12.29 11.37
N ASN A 121 -13.84 -12.65 12.63
CA ASN A 121 -12.72 -12.55 13.58
C ASN A 121 -12.17 -11.12 13.74
N SER A 122 -13.04 -10.14 13.77
CA SER A 122 -12.69 -8.74 13.95
C SER A 122 -13.30 -8.13 15.20
N THR A 123 -12.71 -7.05 15.67
CA THR A 123 -13.32 -6.12 16.62
C THR A 123 -13.56 -4.81 15.90
N SER A 124 -14.80 -4.34 15.90
CA SER A 124 -15.18 -3.08 15.28
C SER A 124 -15.51 -2.03 16.35
N TYR A 125 -15.06 -0.83 16.15
CA TYR A 125 -15.37 0.34 16.96
C TYR A 125 -16.11 1.37 16.13
N HIS A 126 -17.26 1.81 16.62
CA HIS A 126 -17.98 2.92 16.00
C HIS A 126 -17.62 4.23 16.70
N ILE A 127 -17.04 5.16 15.94
CA ILE A 127 -16.57 6.43 16.48
C ILE A 127 -17.43 7.56 15.94
N GLN A 128 -17.89 8.44 16.85
CA GLN A 128 -18.64 9.64 16.50
C GLN A 128 -18.15 10.81 17.37
N ASN A 129 -17.83 11.93 16.73
CA ASN A 129 -17.29 13.11 17.41
C ASN A 129 -16.09 12.78 18.33
N GLY A 130 -15.18 11.91 17.87
CA GLY A 130 -13.99 11.51 18.62
C GLY A 130 -14.25 10.55 19.80
N ASN A 131 -15.47 10.04 19.97
CA ASN A 131 -15.85 9.12 21.04
C ASN A 131 -16.27 7.77 20.48
N ILE A 132 -15.89 6.70 21.18
CA ILE A 132 -16.38 5.36 20.88
C ILE A 132 -17.81 5.24 21.40
N ILE A 133 -18.79 5.10 20.48
CA ILE A 133 -20.22 5.01 20.82
C ILE A 133 -20.75 3.57 20.80
N ALA A 134 -20.10 2.67 20.08
CA ALA A 134 -20.42 1.27 20.05
C ALA A 134 -19.17 0.44 19.73
N TRP A 135 -19.13 -0.81 20.23
CA TRP A 135 -18.14 -1.79 19.82
C TRP A 135 -18.79 -3.16 19.67
N GLN A 136 -18.29 -3.93 18.72
CA GLN A 136 -18.73 -5.31 18.50
C GLN A 136 -17.51 -6.20 18.34
N SER A 137 -17.43 -7.26 19.14
CA SER A 137 -16.35 -8.25 19.05
C SER A 137 -16.94 -9.60 18.64
N ASN A 138 -16.50 -10.10 17.52
CA ASN A 138 -16.70 -11.49 17.11
C ASN A 138 -15.46 -12.26 17.59
N PHE A 139 -15.60 -12.94 18.72
CA PHE A 139 -14.56 -13.61 19.51
C PHE A 139 -13.39 -14.20 18.69
N PHE A 140 -12.19 -13.61 18.83
CA PHE A 140 -10.85 -14.22 18.83
C PHE A 140 -9.76 -13.12 18.75
N PRO A 141 -8.45 -13.38 18.93
CA PRO A 141 -7.47 -12.31 19.20
C PRO A 141 -7.50 -11.22 18.13
N ILE A 142 -7.52 -9.99 18.60
CA ILE A 142 -7.68 -8.73 17.86
C ILE A 142 -6.92 -8.75 16.53
N LYS A 143 -7.64 -8.87 15.42
CA LYS A 143 -7.05 -8.71 14.09
C LYS A 143 -7.46 -7.41 13.40
N TRP A 144 -8.58 -6.76 13.84
CA TRP A 144 -9.19 -5.68 13.08
C TRP A 144 -9.71 -4.58 13.98
N VAL A 145 -9.38 -3.36 13.70
CA VAL A 145 -9.96 -2.15 14.32
C VAL A 145 -10.64 -1.35 13.23
N TYR A 146 -11.86 -0.96 13.48
CA TYR A 146 -12.72 -0.29 12.53
C TYR A 146 -13.03 1.12 13.02
N TRP A 147 -12.82 2.11 12.18
CA TRP A 147 -13.15 3.51 12.47
C TRP A 147 -14.23 4.02 11.50
N LYS A 148 -15.23 4.73 12.05
CA LYS A 148 -16.22 5.46 11.26
C LYS A 148 -16.40 6.84 11.85
N ASP A 149 -16.06 7.87 11.08
CA ASP A 149 -16.62 9.22 11.24
C ASP A 149 -17.87 9.33 10.35
N ALA A 150 -18.97 9.79 10.94
CA ALA A 150 -20.21 10.13 10.25
C ALA A 150 -20.35 11.64 10.14
#